data_341c5b1acc35c4244da1545fc88dd3df
#
_entry.id   341c5b1acc35c4244da1545fc88dd3df
#
_cell.length_a   1.000
_cell.length_b   1.000
_cell.length_c   1.000
_cell.angle_alpha   90.00
_cell.angle_beta   90.00
_cell.angle_gamma   90.00
#
_symmetry.space_group_name_H-M   'P 1'
#
loop_
_entity.id
_entity.type
_entity.pdbx_description
1 polymer ?
#
loop_
_entity_poly.entity_id
_entity_poly.type
_entity_poly.pdbx_seq_one_letter_code
_entity_poly.pdbx_strand_id
1 'polypeptide(L)'
;HKCVWRVRSTAAKRVALQFPEGLLMYSLILSDIFTKFAGVTHCYVLGDVTYGACCIDDFSALALGADLLIHYGHSCLVPIDSTTIPCLYVFVDIKIDVDHLVDTVRLNEGFLGKNLIIAGTIQFASGIRAVKPELEKLGFRVLIPQSKPLSAGEVLGCTAPKVVKSVDDNGESVLVFVSDGRFHLEAFMIANPGIKAFRYDPYVGKLILEEYDHVGMKGSRKNAILKAGEARNWGVVLGTLGRQGNPKILERLEKKMRDKGFEYTVVLMSELSPTRISLFEDSVDAWIQIACPRLSIDWGEAFVKPVLTPFEAEIALGLIPGWWEKTQVQKQSCEDFTGCNKSDCCSNSSCGDAKGTQDFGGDYPMDYYAQDGGDWNSSYVKKSSRPARKISVTSVANSVVSQ
;
A
#
# COMPACT_ATOMS: atom_id res chain seq x y z
N HIS A 1 18.50 -2.89 23.85
CA HIS A 1 18.64 -1.95 24.99
C HIS A 1 17.43 -1.01 25.11
N LYS A 2 17.00 -0.34 24.03
CA LYS A 2 15.83 0.59 24.08
C LYS A 2 14.55 -0.12 24.54
N CYS A 3 14.29 -1.35 24.08
CA CYS A 3 13.13 -2.13 24.50
C CYS A 3 13.18 -2.47 25.99
N VAL A 4 14.33 -2.94 26.51
CA VAL A 4 14.52 -3.20 27.95
C VAL A 4 14.29 -1.94 28.76
N TRP A 5 14.86 -0.81 28.33
CA TRP A 5 14.63 0.48 28.98
C TRP A 5 13.14 0.86 28.98
N ARG A 6 12.45 0.70 27.84
CA ARG A 6 11.01 1.03 27.73
C ARG A 6 10.17 0.16 28.66
N VAL A 7 10.41 -1.16 28.68
CA VAL A 7 9.71 -2.09 29.59
C VAL A 7 9.91 -1.68 31.06
N ARG A 8 11.15 -1.35 31.45
CA ARG A 8 11.45 -0.88 32.80
C ARG A 8 10.78 0.45 33.13
N SER A 9 10.82 1.41 32.21
CA SER A 9 10.23 2.75 32.41
C SER A 9 8.72 2.73 32.53
N THR A 10 8.05 1.78 31.90
CA THR A 10 6.60 1.56 32.00
C THR A 10 6.22 0.62 33.14
N ALA A 11 7.20 0.03 33.83
CA ALA A 11 7.00 -1.00 34.85
C ALA A 11 6.14 -2.19 34.38
N ALA A 12 6.16 -2.48 33.06
CA ALA A 12 5.37 -3.56 32.46
C ALA A 12 5.83 -4.93 32.98
N LYS A 13 4.90 -5.75 33.44
CA LYS A 13 5.14 -7.10 33.95
C LYS A 13 4.73 -8.19 32.97
N ARG A 14 3.76 -7.91 32.13
CA ARG A 14 3.25 -8.80 31.09
C ARG A 14 3.44 -8.15 29.74
N VAL A 15 4.36 -8.69 28.94
CA VAL A 15 4.76 -8.12 27.65
C VAL A 15 4.39 -9.04 26.53
N ALA A 16 3.67 -8.53 25.52
CA ALA A 16 3.41 -9.23 24.29
C ALA A 16 4.47 -8.85 23.24
N LEU A 17 4.99 -9.84 22.53
CA LEU A 17 5.94 -9.70 21.44
C LEU A 17 5.29 -10.15 20.15
N GLN A 18 5.16 -9.25 19.18
CA GLN A 18 4.65 -9.57 17.84
C GLN A 18 5.78 -9.49 16.84
N PHE A 19 5.95 -10.56 16.05
CA PHE A 19 7.02 -10.69 15.06
C PHE A 19 6.45 -11.04 13.69
N PRO A 20 7.09 -10.61 12.59
CA PRO A 20 6.92 -11.26 11.30
C PRO A 20 7.54 -12.65 11.34
N GLU A 21 7.08 -13.55 10.46
CA GLU A 21 7.49 -14.96 10.42
C GLU A 21 9.03 -15.13 10.45
N GLY A 22 9.75 -14.36 9.64
CA GLY A 22 11.22 -14.43 9.56
C GLY A 22 11.96 -14.02 10.83
N LEU A 23 11.29 -13.44 11.83
CA LEU A 23 11.87 -13.06 13.12
C LEU A 23 11.41 -13.94 14.29
N LEU A 24 10.46 -14.84 14.09
CA LEU A 24 9.94 -15.72 15.17
C LEU A 24 11.03 -16.54 15.85
N MET A 25 12.08 -16.92 15.13
CA MET A 25 13.23 -17.65 15.66
C MET A 25 13.94 -16.93 16.82
N TYR A 26 13.82 -15.58 16.90
CA TYR A 26 14.42 -14.78 17.96
C TYR A 26 13.52 -14.58 19.17
N SER A 27 12.27 -15.01 19.12
CA SER A 27 11.24 -14.72 20.13
C SER A 27 11.60 -15.23 21.52
N LEU A 28 12.10 -16.46 21.62
CA LEU A 28 12.49 -17.08 22.90
C LEU A 28 13.68 -16.35 23.53
N ILE A 29 14.70 -16.01 22.73
CA ILE A 29 15.88 -15.27 23.21
C ILE A 29 15.46 -13.89 23.74
N LEU A 30 14.58 -13.20 23.04
CA LEU A 30 14.07 -11.90 23.47
C LEU A 30 13.21 -12.02 24.74
N SER A 31 12.38 -13.04 24.83
CA SER A 31 11.61 -13.35 26.04
C SER A 31 12.52 -13.53 27.26
N ASP A 32 13.59 -14.30 27.13
CA ASP A 32 14.59 -14.51 28.17
C ASP A 32 15.29 -13.20 28.57
N ILE A 33 15.63 -12.36 27.59
CA ILE A 33 16.25 -11.05 27.85
C ILE A 33 15.30 -10.16 28.66
N PHE A 34 14.02 -10.09 28.31
CA PHE A 34 13.05 -9.27 29.04
C PHE A 34 12.79 -9.81 30.44
N THR A 35 12.69 -11.12 30.62
CA THR A 35 12.54 -11.74 31.94
C THR A 35 13.75 -11.46 32.83
N LYS A 36 14.96 -11.67 32.32
CA LYS A 36 16.19 -11.50 33.09
C LYS A 36 16.56 -10.04 33.36
N PHE A 37 16.36 -9.16 32.39
CA PHE A 37 16.91 -7.80 32.44
C PHE A 37 15.86 -6.70 32.56
N ALA A 38 14.58 -6.99 32.29
CA ALA A 38 13.52 -5.97 32.37
C ALA A 38 12.53 -6.21 33.53
N GLY A 39 12.62 -7.36 34.23
CA GLY A 39 11.74 -7.70 35.33
C GLY A 39 10.32 -8.09 34.86
N VAL A 40 10.21 -8.60 33.65
CA VAL A 40 8.99 -9.16 33.08
C VAL A 40 8.67 -10.49 33.73
N THR A 41 7.43 -10.70 34.14
CA THR A 41 6.96 -11.97 34.74
C THR A 41 6.35 -12.91 33.70
N HIS A 42 5.69 -12.35 32.68
CA HIS A 42 5.09 -13.11 31.59
C HIS A 42 5.42 -12.48 30.25
N CYS A 43 5.88 -13.27 29.31
CA CYS A 43 6.16 -12.85 27.96
C CYS A 43 5.34 -13.70 26.99
N TYR A 44 4.44 -13.05 26.23
CA TYR A 44 3.58 -13.69 25.26
C TYR A 44 4.17 -13.49 23.87
N VAL A 45 4.28 -14.55 23.07
CA VAL A 45 4.68 -14.46 21.66
C VAL A 45 3.43 -14.58 20.79
N LEU A 46 3.14 -13.55 20.01
CA LEU A 46 2.06 -13.57 19.03
C LEU A 46 2.61 -14.14 17.74
N GLY A 47 2.18 -15.34 17.37
CA GLY A 47 2.82 -16.16 16.32
C GLY A 47 2.08 -16.20 15.00
N ASP A 48 0.86 -15.69 14.92
CA ASP A 48 0.10 -15.67 13.67
C ASP A 48 0.37 -14.39 12.89
N VAL A 49 1.06 -14.54 11.77
CA VAL A 49 1.64 -13.40 11.04
C VAL A 49 1.38 -13.43 9.53
N THR A 50 0.63 -14.40 9.04
CA THR A 50 0.28 -14.50 7.61
C THR A 50 -0.70 -13.38 7.25
N TYR A 51 -0.44 -12.62 6.19
CA TYR A 51 -1.27 -11.50 5.72
C TYR A 51 -1.72 -10.46 6.78
N GLY A 52 -1.14 -10.46 7.95
CA GLY A 52 -1.46 -9.54 9.04
C GLY A 52 -0.24 -8.95 9.72
N ALA A 53 0.95 -9.38 9.31
CA ALA A 53 2.21 -8.94 9.90
C ALA A 53 2.46 -7.43 9.80
N CYS A 54 1.82 -6.73 8.87
CA CYS A 54 1.86 -5.28 8.73
C CYS A 54 0.94 -4.54 9.72
N CYS A 55 0.03 -5.24 10.42
CA CYS A 55 -0.90 -4.66 11.37
C CYS A 55 -0.61 -5.12 12.79
N ILE A 56 -0.59 -4.16 13.72
CA ILE A 56 -0.45 -4.44 15.14
C ILE A 56 -1.66 -5.21 15.67
N ASP A 57 -1.43 -6.20 16.54
CA ASP A 57 -2.48 -6.96 17.22
C ASP A 57 -2.54 -6.66 18.72
N ASP A 58 -2.90 -5.44 19.03
CA ASP A 58 -3.08 -4.96 20.40
C ASP A 58 -4.35 -5.52 21.06
N PHE A 59 -5.32 -5.99 20.28
CA PHE A 59 -6.53 -6.64 20.81
C PHE A 59 -6.21 -8.02 21.41
N SER A 60 -5.46 -8.87 20.69
CA SER A 60 -5.01 -10.15 21.24
C SER A 60 -4.08 -9.96 22.44
N ALA A 61 -3.19 -8.98 22.37
CA ALA A 61 -2.30 -8.65 23.48
C ALA A 61 -3.11 -8.20 24.72
N LEU A 62 -4.13 -7.35 24.56
CA LEU A 62 -5.04 -6.95 25.64
C LEU A 62 -5.80 -8.15 26.21
N ALA A 63 -6.33 -9.04 25.35
CA ALA A 63 -7.07 -10.23 25.77
C ALA A 63 -6.20 -11.19 26.61
N LEU A 64 -4.89 -11.28 26.31
CA LEU A 64 -3.90 -12.01 27.12
C LEU A 64 -3.53 -11.27 28.41
N GLY A 65 -4.01 -10.04 28.60
CA GLY A 65 -3.70 -9.19 29.74
C GLY A 65 -2.31 -8.60 29.70
N ALA A 66 -1.74 -8.37 28.53
CA ALA A 66 -0.43 -7.71 28.41
C ALA A 66 -0.52 -6.22 28.80
N ASP A 67 0.54 -5.73 29.44
CA ASP A 67 0.68 -4.33 29.85
C ASP A 67 1.36 -3.48 28.76
N LEU A 68 2.11 -4.13 27.87
CA LEU A 68 2.86 -3.51 26.77
C LEU A 68 2.95 -4.50 25.59
N LEU A 69 2.74 -3.98 24.38
CA LEU A 69 3.01 -4.72 23.14
C LEU A 69 4.27 -4.17 22.46
N ILE A 70 5.19 -5.04 22.10
CA ILE A 70 6.36 -4.71 21.29
C ILE A 70 6.20 -5.38 19.92
N HIS A 71 6.01 -4.55 18.88
CA HIS A 71 5.84 -4.98 17.50
C HIS A 71 7.14 -4.81 16.73
N TYR A 72 7.67 -5.91 16.18
CA TYR A 72 8.94 -5.95 15.46
C TYR A 72 8.73 -6.02 13.95
N GLY A 73 9.61 -5.39 13.20
CA GLY A 73 9.88 -5.63 11.79
C GLY A 73 9.11 -4.77 10.81
N HIS A 74 7.84 -4.54 11.02
CA HIS A 74 6.99 -3.83 10.06
C HIS A 74 6.70 -2.38 10.41
N SER A 75 6.13 -1.68 9.43
CA SER A 75 5.75 -0.27 9.52
C SER A 75 4.63 -0.02 10.49
N CYS A 76 4.69 1.15 11.08
CA CYS A 76 3.70 1.66 12.01
C CYS A 76 2.50 2.24 11.24
N LEU A 77 1.56 1.41 10.79
CA LEU A 77 0.34 1.86 10.11
C LEU A 77 -0.72 2.38 11.08
N VAL A 78 -0.73 1.86 12.31
CA VAL A 78 -1.66 2.26 13.34
C VAL A 78 -0.94 3.23 14.29
N PRO A 79 -1.42 4.47 14.46
CA PRO A 79 -0.84 5.42 15.41
C PRO A 79 -0.88 4.88 16.84
N ILE A 80 0.16 5.16 17.63
CA ILE A 80 0.30 4.65 19.01
C ILE A 80 -0.86 5.12 19.90
N ASP A 81 -1.40 6.30 19.65
CA ASP A 81 -2.56 6.86 20.37
C ASP A 81 -3.90 6.18 20.02
N SER A 82 -3.91 5.38 18.96
CA SER A 82 -5.08 4.58 18.56
C SER A 82 -5.06 3.15 19.10
N THR A 83 -3.96 2.73 19.76
CA THR A 83 -3.85 1.38 20.32
C THR A 83 -4.54 1.28 21.68
N THR A 84 -5.09 0.09 22.01
CA THR A 84 -5.81 -0.17 23.26
C THR A 84 -4.88 -0.34 24.46
N ILE A 85 -3.63 -0.75 24.22
CA ILE A 85 -2.57 -0.86 25.21
C ILE A 85 -1.33 -0.11 24.70
N PRO A 86 -0.41 0.31 25.59
CA PRO A 86 0.85 0.89 25.17
C PRO A 86 1.57 0.01 24.17
N CYS A 87 2.07 0.61 23.09
CA CYS A 87 2.78 -0.08 22.03
C CYS A 87 4.16 0.51 21.78
N LEU A 88 5.12 -0.33 21.43
CA LEU A 88 6.43 0.04 20.93
C LEU A 88 6.69 -0.61 19.59
N TYR A 89 6.89 0.19 18.55
CA TYR A 89 7.35 -0.28 17.25
C TYR A 89 8.87 -0.36 17.21
N VAL A 90 9.38 -1.49 16.72
CA VAL A 90 10.81 -1.75 16.57
C VAL A 90 11.08 -2.13 15.12
N PHE A 91 11.61 -1.18 14.36
CA PHE A 91 12.02 -1.43 12.99
C PHE A 91 13.29 -2.28 12.97
N VAL A 92 13.31 -3.27 12.10
CA VAL A 92 14.52 -4.06 11.82
C VAL A 92 15.28 -3.37 10.69
N ASP A 93 16.55 -3.12 10.91
CA ASP A 93 17.45 -2.53 9.92
C ASP A 93 18.48 -3.56 9.47
N ILE A 94 18.45 -3.90 8.20
CA ILE A 94 19.40 -4.83 7.58
C ILE A 94 20.40 -4.02 6.77
N LYS A 95 21.67 -4.11 7.14
CA LYS A 95 22.75 -3.47 6.41
C LYS A 95 22.94 -4.15 5.06
N ILE A 96 23.02 -3.35 4.03
CA ILE A 96 23.33 -3.79 2.66
C ILE A 96 24.66 -3.20 2.20
N ASP A 97 25.26 -3.82 1.21
CA ASP A 97 26.41 -3.28 0.51
C ASP A 97 25.95 -2.15 -0.43
N VAL A 98 26.12 -0.90 0.07
CA VAL A 98 25.71 0.31 -0.66
C VAL A 98 26.58 0.53 -1.88
N ASP A 99 27.88 0.28 -1.77
CA ASP A 99 28.83 0.50 -2.86
C ASP A 99 28.54 -0.46 -4.03
N HIS A 100 28.26 -1.72 -3.71
CA HIS A 100 27.85 -2.70 -4.72
C HIS A 100 26.54 -2.32 -5.42
N LEU A 101 25.53 -1.79 -4.69
CA LEU A 101 24.29 -1.32 -5.30
C LEU A 101 24.55 -0.11 -6.23
N VAL A 102 25.38 0.85 -5.80
CA VAL A 102 25.76 2.02 -6.61
C VAL A 102 26.48 1.58 -7.88
N ASP A 103 27.45 0.67 -7.77
CA ASP A 103 28.18 0.13 -8.92
C ASP A 103 27.26 -0.66 -9.87
N THR A 104 26.33 -1.43 -9.34
CA THR A 104 25.34 -2.17 -10.13
C THR A 104 24.48 -1.21 -10.97
N VAL A 105 24.04 -0.10 -10.38
CA VAL A 105 23.27 0.94 -11.09
C VAL A 105 24.15 1.66 -12.11
N ARG A 106 25.38 2.05 -11.76
CA ARG A 106 26.32 2.77 -12.62
C ARG A 106 26.70 1.97 -13.87
N LEU A 107 26.91 0.68 -13.73
CA LEU A 107 27.32 -0.21 -14.82
C LEU A 107 26.14 -0.62 -15.74
N ASN A 108 24.91 -0.30 -15.38
CA ASN A 108 23.75 -0.60 -16.20
C ASN A 108 23.47 0.55 -17.19
N GLU A 109 23.89 0.38 -18.44
CA GLU A 109 23.69 1.37 -19.51
C GLU A 109 22.21 1.77 -19.71
N GLY A 110 21.27 0.88 -19.37
CA GLY A 110 19.84 1.15 -19.44
C GLY A 110 19.35 2.24 -18.49
N PHE A 111 20.18 2.71 -17.55
CA PHE A 111 19.82 3.78 -16.61
C PHE A 111 20.40 5.15 -16.97
N LEU A 112 21.29 5.20 -17.96
CA LEU A 112 21.91 6.46 -18.40
C LEU A 112 20.84 7.44 -18.91
N GLY A 113 20.90 8.67 -18.39
CA GLY A 113 19.96 9.74 -18.77
C GLY A 113 18.53 9.60 -18.25
N LYS A 114 18.25 8.58 -17.42
CA LYS A 114 16.93 8.37 -16.81
C LYS A 114 16.85 8.92 -15.41
N ASN A 115 15.61 9.18 -14.96
CA ASN A 115 15.32 9.52 -13.59
C ASN A 115 15.22 8.23 -12.77
N LEU A 116 16.04 8.08 -11.74
CA LEU A 116 16.02 6.91 -10.88
C LEU A 116 15.07 7.12 -9.71
N ILE A 117 14.16 6.16 -9.55
CA ILE A 117 13.32 6.07 -8.37
C ILE A 117 13.90 4.95 -7.51
N ILE A 118 14.25 5.26 -6.25
CA ILE A 118 14.76 4.27 -5.31
C ILE A 118 13.71 4.06 -4.22
N ALA A 119 13.27 2.81 -4.10
CA ALA A 119 12.30 2.40 -3.08
C ALA A 119 12.60 0.98 -2.61
N GLY A 120 11.88 0.48 -1.60
CA GLY A 120 12.05 -0.87 -1.10
C GLY A 120 11.23 -1.15 0.15
N THR A 121 11.56 -2.24 0.81
CA THR A 121 10.94 -2.62 2.08
C THR A 121 11.64 -1.95 3.26
N ILE A 122 10.94 -1.77 4.37
CA ILE A 122 11.38 -0.97 5.53
C ILE A 122 12.71 -1.43 6.11
N GLN A 123 13.02 -2.73 6.09
CA GLN A 123 14.26 -3.29 6.62
C GLN A 123 15.52 -2.80 5.88
N PHE A 124 15.39 -2.28 4.66
CA PHE A 124 16.49 -1.74 3.85
C PHE A 124 16.48 -0.20 3.78
N ALA A 125 15.66 0.47 4.57
CA ALA A 125 15.46 1.92 4.49
C ALA A 125 16.73 2.73 4.75
N SER A 126 17.65 2.24 5.59
CA SER A 126 18.94 2.91 5.82
C SER A 126 19.83 2.88 4.57
N GLY A 127 19.90 1.73 3.90
CA GLY A 127 20.62 1.56 2.64
C GLY A 127 20.02 2.40 1.51
N ILE A 128 18.69 2.41 1.37
CA ILE A 128 17.98 3.23 0.39
C ILE A 128 18.33 4.71 0.55
N ARG A 129 18.38 5.22 1.77
CA ARG A 129 18.78 6.61 2.05
C ARG A 129 20.26 6.86 1.76
N ALA A 130 21.12 5.89 2.05
CA ALA A 130 22.58 6.03 1.84
C ALA A 130 22.96 6.00 0.35
N VAL A 131 22.26 5.25 -0.48
CA VAL A 131 22.49 5.14 -1.93
C VAL A 131 22.23 6.45 -2.66
N LYS A 132 21.24 7.25 -2.24
CA LYS A 132 20.83 8.46 -2.95
C LYS A 132 21.99 9.45 -3.18
N PRO A 133 22.71 9.95 -2.15
CA PRO A 133 23.79 10.92 -2.36
C PRO A 133 24.94 10.36 -3.21
N GLU A 134 25.20 9.05 -3.15
CA GLU A 134 26.26 8.44 -3.94
C GLU A 134 25.90 8.40 -5.44
N LEU A 135 24.67 8.06 -5.77
CA LEU A 135 24.17 8.11 -7.16
C LEU A 135 24.08 9.56 -7.69
N GLU A 136 23.70 10.52 -6.84
CA GLU A 136 23.66 11.93 -7.23
C GLU A 136 25.06 12.50 -7.54
N LYS A 137 26.12 12.07 -6.81
CA LYS A 137 27.53 12.40 -7.15
C LYS A 137 27.94 11.87 -8.51
N LEU A 138 27.36 10.77 -8.97
CA LEU A 138 27.58 10.18 -10.29
C LEU A 138 26.75 10.85 -11.41
N GLY A 139 25.95 11.87 -11.08
CA GLY A 139 25.14 12.62 -12.04
C GLY A 139 23.73 12.06 -12.28
N PHE A 140 23.29 11.05 -11.53
CA PHE A 140 21.92 10.55 -11.62
C PHE A 140 20.94 11.51 -10.91
N ARG A 141 19.73 11.63 -11.45
CA ARG A 141 18.60 12.26 -10.76
C ARG A 141 17.90 11.20 -9.94
N VAL A 142 17.89 11.34 -8.61
CA VAL A 142 17.35 10.31 -7.70
C VAL A 142 16.15 10.82 -6.91
N LEU A 143 15.01 10.14 -7.08
CA LEU A 143 13.79 10.35 -6.31
C LEU A 143 13.60 9.21 -5.31
N ILE A 144 13.37 9.54 -4.05
CA ILE A 144 12.87 8.60 -3.03
C ILE A 144 11.42 9.00 -2.73
N PRO A 145 10.42 8.30 -3.29
CA PRO A 145 9.02 8.68 -3.12
C PRO A 145 8.50 8.33 -1.73
N GLN A 146 7.42 8.97 -1.31
CA GLN A 146 6.79 8.71 -0.01
C GLN A 146 5.27 8.71 -0.12
N SER A 147 4.61 7.69 0.46
CA SER A 147 3.19 7.67 0.75
C SER A 147 2.99 7.66 2.27
N LYS A 148 2.62 8.80 2.86
CA LYS A 148 2.41 8.89 4.32
C LYS A 148 1.26 7.96 4.76
N PRO A 149 1.36 7.25 5.91
CA PRO A 149 2.32 7.43 7.00
C PRO A 149 3.65 6.68 6.83
N LEU A 150 3.87 5.97 5.73
CA LEU A 150 5.09 5.21 5.47
C LEU A 150 6.33 6.13 5.43
N SER A 151 7.49 5.56 5.70
CA SER A 151 8.78 6.24 5.57
C SER A 151 9.09 6.56 4.10
N ALA A 152 9.99 7.52 3.86
CA ALA A 152 10.44 7.80 2.50
C ALA A 152 11.12 6.57 1.88
N GLY A 153 10.72 6.20 0.67
CA GLY A 153 11.17 5.02 -0.05
C GLY A 153 10.51 3.71 0.37
N GLU A 154 9.71 3.72 1.41
CA GLU A 154 9.02 2.52 1.87
C GLU A 154 7.76 2.24 1.07
N VAL A 155 7.57 0.95 0.73
CA VAL A 155 6.38 0.42 0.04
C VAL A 155 5.87 -0.79 0.79
N LEU A 156 4.55 -0.86 0.96
CA LEU A 156 3.85 -2.05 1.45
C LEU A 156 3.09 -2.75 0.31
N GLY A 157 2.74 -4.02 0.51
CA GLY A 157 1.95 -4.80 -0.45
C GLY A 157 0.57 -4.22 -0.77
N CYS A 158 0.09 -3.27 0.04
CA CYS A 158 -1.22 -2.62 -0.10
C CYS A 158 -1.15 -1.09 -0.21
N THR A 159 0.04 -0.50 -0.03
CA THR A 159 0.19 0.96 -0.04
C THR A 159 1.53 1.33 -0.68
N ALA A 160 1.46 1.98 -1.82
CA ALA A 160 2.60 2.41 -2.60
C ALA A 160 2.45 3.88 -3.00
N PRO A 161 3.56 4.63 -3.06
CA PRO A 161 3.53 6.00 -3.57
C PRO A 161 3.22 6.02 -5.06
N LYS A 162 2.32 6.91 -5.48
CA LYS A 162 2.11 7.22 -6.89
C LYS A 162 3.11 8.27 -7.31
N VAL A 163 3.91 7.97 -8.35
CA VAL A 163 4.88 8.90 -8.92
C VAL A 163 4.21 9.69 -10.03
N VAL A 164 4.05 11.00 -9.80
CA VAL A 164 3.50 11.92 -10.80
C VAL A 164 4.68 12.42 -11.65
N LYS A 165 4.60 12.24 -12.97
CA LYS A 165 5.56 12.85 -13.89
C LYS A 165 5.37 14.37 -13.83
N SER A 166 6.41 15.13 -13.49
CA SER A 166 6.38 16.58 -13.62
C SER A 166 6.43 16.95 -15.11
N VAL A 167 5.76 18.05 -15.46
CA VAL A 167 5.68 18.55 -16.87
C VAL A 167 7.08 18.87 -17.41
N ASP A 168 8.03 19.22 -16.53
CA ASP A 168 9.41 19.55 -16.87
C ASP A 168 10.34 18.32 -16.95
N ASP A 169 9.82 17.12 -16.71
CA ASP A 169 10.61 15.91 -16.60
C ASP A 169 10.58 15.13 -17.92
N ASN A 170 11.41 15.60 -18.89
CA ASN A 170 11.54 14.97 -20.20
C ASN A 170 12.22 13.59 -20.18
N GLY A 171 12.57 13.07 -18.99
CA GLY A 171 13.26 11.78 -18.84
C GLY A 171 12.31 10.62 -18.54
N GLU A 172 12.61 9.45 -19.12
CA GLU A 172 12.00 8.19 -18.72
C GLU A 172 12.39 7.86 -17.27
N SER A 173 11.43 7.49 -16.44
CA SER A 173 11.68 7.10 -15.05
C SER A 173 11.84 5.60 -14.92
N VAL A 174 12.78 5.15 -14.11
CA VAL A 174 13.05 3.73 -13.83
C VAL A 174 13.10 3.51 -12.32
N LEU A 175 12.46 2.45 -11.84
CA LEU A 175 12.51 2.04 -10.44
C LEU A 175 13.65 1.06 -10.19
N VAL A 176 14.43 1.30 -9.15
CA VAL A 176 15.30 0.31 -8.49
C VAL A 176 14.71 0.03 -7.11
N PHE A 177 14.16 -1.16 -6.95
CA PHE A 177 13.47 -1.58 -5.73
C PHE A 177 14.36 -2.53 -4.92
N VAL A 178 14.68 -2.16 -3.69
CA VAL A 178 15.54 -2.94 -2.80
C VAL A 178 14.69 -3.87 -1.93
N SER A 179 14.71 -5.16 -2.24
CA SER A 179 13.98 -6.19 -1.47
C SER A 179 14.45 -7.59 -1.81
N ASP A 180 14.16 -8.52 -0.91
CA ASP A 180 14.37 -9.96 -1.05
C ASP A 180 13.20 -10.68 -1.75
N GLY A 181 12.07 -9.98 -1.97
CA GLY A 181 10.88 -10.56 -2.61
C GLY A 181 10.12 -9.55 -3.47
N ARG A 182 9.10 -10.05 -4.18
CA ARG A 182 8.30 -9.29 -5.15
C ARG A 182 7.05 -8.63 -4.56
N PHE A 183 6.51 -9.15 -3.48
CA PHE A 183 5.18 -8.81 -2.96
C PHE A 183 4.93 -7.30 -2.78
N HIS A 184 5.92 -6.58 -2.23
CA HIS A 184 5.83 -5.13 -2.03
C HIS A 184 6.12 -4.36 -3.33
N LEU A 185 7.04 -4.87 -4.16
CA LEU A 185 7.33 -4.31 -5.47
C LEU A 185 6.11 -4.31 -6.38
N GLU A 186 5.33 -5.39 -6.38
CA GLU A 186 4.10 -5.50 -7.18
C GLU A 186 3.10 -4.40 -6.85
N ALA A 187 2.97 -4.02 -5.57
CA ALA A 187 2.14 -2.88 -5.19
C ALA A 187 2.61 -1.57 -5.83
N PHE A 188 3.92 -1.35 -5.91
CA PHE A 188 4.46 -0.19 -6.60
C PHE A 188 4.18 -0.24 -8.11
N MET A 189 4.36 -1.41 -8.74
CA MET A 189 4.07 -1.59 -10.17
C MET A 189 2.59 -1.37 -10.48
N ILE A 190 1.68 -1.90 -9.64
CA ILE A 190 0.22 -1.68 -9.79
C ILE A 190 -0.12 -0.19 -9.72
N ALA A 191 0.47 0.55 -8.77
CA ALA A 191 0.25 1.98 -8.63
C ALA A 191 0.86 2.82 -9.78
N ASN A 192 1.90 2.29 -10.45
CA ASN A 192 2.72 3.02 -11.43
C ASN A 192 2.98 2.16 -12.69
N PRO A 193 1.94 1.79 -13.46
CA PRO A 193 2.06 0.81 -14.55
C PRO A 193 2.98 1.26 -15.71
N GLY A 194 3.30 2.55 -15.80
CA GLY A 194 4.19 3.08 -16.85
C GLY A 194 5.66 3.19 -16.44
N ILE A 195 6.06 2.67 -15.26
CA ILE A 195 7.44 2.75 -14.77
C ILE A 195 8.09 1.37 -14.85
N LYS A 196 9.20 1.30 -15.61
CA LYS A 196 9.99 0.07 -15.70
C LYS A 196 10.63 -0.22 -14.34
N ALA A 197 10.48 -1.45 -13.84
CA ALA A 197 10.87 -1.82 -12.49
C ALA A 197 12.00 -2.85 -12.48
N PHE A 198 13.02 -2.59 -11.67
CA PHE A 198 14.10 -3.51 -11.39
C PHE A 198 14.13 -3.78 -9.88
N ARG A 199 14.28 -5.05 -9.50
CA ARG A 199 14.49 -5.46 -8.12
C ARG A 199 15.97 -5.74 -7.86
N TYR A 200 16.53 -5.04 -6.91
CA TYR A 200 17.85 -5.36 -6.38
C TYR A 200 17.68 -6.24 -5.14
N ASP A 201 18.17 -7.46 -5.24
CA ASP A 201 18.21 -8.40 -4.13
C ASP A 201 19.55 -8.24 -3.39
N PRO A 202 19.54 -7.71 -2.15
CA PRO A 202 20.78 -7.41 -1.44
C PRO A 202 21.51 -8.65 -0.91
N TYR A 203 20.83 -9.79 -0.79
CA TYR A 203 21.46 -11.02 -0.32
C TYR A 203 22.29 -11.74 -1.40
N VAL A 204 21.83 -11.63 -2.65
CA VAL A 204 22.53 -12.23 -3.80
C VAL A 204 23.26 -11.21 -4.67
N GLY A 205 23.11 -9.90 -4.39
CA GLY A 205 23.74 -8.84 -5.13
C GLY A 205 23.30 -8.77 -6.60
N LYS A 206 22.04 -9.09 -6.92
CA LYS A 206 21.55 -9.13 -8.29
C LYS A 206 20.45 -8.09 -8.54
N LEU A 207 20.54 -7.47 -9.71
CA LEU A 207 19.52 -6.58 -10.26
C LEU A 207 18.69 -7.37 -11.30
N ILE A 208 17.39 -7.48 -11.09
CA ILE A 208 16.48 -8.30 -11.88
C ILE A 208 15.38 -7.41 -12.44
N LEU A 209 15.15 -7.47 -13.76
CA LEU A 209 13.99 -6.82 -14.38
C LEU A 209 12.73 -7.57 -13.92
N GLU A 210 11.76 -6.81 -13.43
CA GLU A 210 10.49 -7.37 -12.97
C GLU A 210 9.34 -6.80 -13.80
N GLU A 211 8.42 -7.68 -14.15
CA GLU A 211 7.22 -7.35 -14.92
C GLU A 211 5.96 -7.78 -14.16
N TYR A 212 4.87 -7.07 -14.39
CA TYR A 212 3.57 -7.34 -13.78
C TYR A 212 2.48 -7.37 -14.84
N ASP A 213 1.61 -8.37 -14.82
CA ASP A 213 0.49 -8.47 -15.73
C ASP A 213 -0.67 -7.54 -15.33
N HIS A 214 -0.54 -6.27 -15.67
CA HIS A 214 -1.56 -5.25 -15.41
C HIS A 214 -2.87 -5.53 -16.12
N VAL A 215 -2.82 -6.08 -17.34
CA VAL A 215 -4.01 -6.33 -18.17
C VAL A 215 -4.79 -7.49 -17.59
N GLY A 216 -4.13 -8.59 -17.28
CA GLY A 216 -4.75 -9.76 -16.66
C GLY A 216 -5.36 -9.42 -15.30
N MET A 217 -4.61 -8.77 -14.42
CA MET A 217 -5.10 -8.36 -13.11
C MET A 217 -6.34 -7.45 -13.22
N LYS A 218 -6.27 -6.36 -13.99
CA LYS A 218 -7.39 -5.43 -14.17
C LYS A 218 -8.60 -6.11 -14.81
N GLY A 219 -8.38 -7.03 -15.75
CA GLY A 219 -9.43 -7.83 -16.39
C GLY A 219 -10.14 -8.75 -15.41
N SER A 220 -9.38 -9.52 -14.63
CA SER A 220 -9.89 -10.41 -13.58
C SER A 220 -10.70 -9.63 -12.53
N ARG A 221 -10.15 -8.51 -12.02
CA ARG A 221 -10.85 -7.70 -11.01
C ARG A 221 -12.12 -7.04 -11.58
N LYS A 222 -12.09 -6.54 -12.83
CA LYS A 222 -13.29 -6.04 -13.52
C LYS A 222 -14.38 -7.10 -13.59
N ASN A 223 -14.03 -8.32 -14.03
CA ASN A 223 -14.98 -9.42 -14.13
C ASN A 223 -15.60 -9.76 -12.75
N ALA A 224 -14.79 -9.78 -11.69
CA ALA A 224 -15.27 -9.99 -10.33
C ALA A 224 -16.26 -8.89 -9.90
N ILE A 225 -15.98 -7.62 -10.19
CA ILE A 225 -16.85 -6.48 -9.89
C ILE A 225 -18.18 -6.59 -10.63
N LEU A 226 -18.15 -6.87 -11.94
CA LEU A 226 -19.36 -6.99 -12.75
C LEU A 226 -20.23 -8.15 -12.26
N LYS A 227 -19.63 -9.32 -11.98
CA LYS A 227 -20.33 -10.48 -11.42
C LYS A 227 -20.94 -10.15 -10.04
N ALA A 228 -20.22 -9.41 -9.19
CA ALA A 228 -20.73 -8.98 -7.90
C ALA A 228 -21.85 -7.94 -8.01
N GLY A 229 -21.91 -7.15 -9.09
CA GLY A 229 -23.00 -6.20 -9.33
C GLY A 229 -24.37 -6.85 -9.52
N GLU A 230 -24.41 -8.16 -9.82
CA GLU A 230 -25.65 -8.95 -9.93
C GLU A 230 -26.10 -9.59 -8.61
N ALA A 231 -25.30 -9.47 -7.55
CA ALA A 231 -25.54 -10.09 -6.25
C ALA A 231 -26.74 -9.46 -5.54
N ARG A 232 -27.54 -10.33 -4.91
CA ARG A 232 -28.66 -9.95 -4.03
C ARG A 232 -28.27 -10.06 -2.56
N ASN A 233 -27.61 -11.15 -2.20
CA ASN A 233 -27.17 -11.44 -0.83
C ASN A 233 -25.66 -11.24 -0.70
N TRP A 234 -25.27 -10.27 0.09
CA TRP A 234 -23.86 -9.93 0.27
C TRP A 234 -23.29 -10.48 1.57
N GLY A 235 -22.05 -10.97 1.53
CA GLY A 235 -21.24 -11.21 2.70
C GLY A 235 -20.23 -10.09 2.90
N VAL A 236 -20.10 -9.61 4.12
CA VAL A 236 -19.06 -8.62 4.47
C VAL A 236 -18.14 -9.24 5.51
N VAL A 237 -16.91 -9.54 5.13
CA VAL A 237 -15.90 -10.06 6.06
C VAL A 237 -15.13 -8.91 6.68
N LEU A 238 -15.16 -8.85 8.03
CA LEU A 238 -14.23 -8.04 8.80
C LEU A 238 -13.09 -8.92 9.29
N GLY A 239 -11.87 -8.67 8.82
CA GLY A 239 -10.67 -9.37 9.27
C GLY A 239 -10.35 -9.08 10.73
N THR A 240 -10.18 -10.13 11.53
CA THR A 240 -9.89 -10.01 12.97
C THR A 240 -8.43 -10.27 13.32
N LEU A 241 -7.59 -10.48 12.32
CA LEU A 241 -6.15 -10.63 12.52
C LEU A 241 -5.52 -9.24 12.72
N GLY A 242 -5.16 -8.95 13.95
CA GLY A 242 -4.69 -7.63 14.35
C GLY A 242 -5.70 -6.52 14.02
N ARG A 243 -5.21 -5.39 13.57
CA ARG A 243 -6.03 -4.26 13.11
C ARG A 243 -6.19 -4.17 11.59
N GLN A 244 -6.08 -5.29 10.91
CA GLN A 244 -6.24 -5.39 9.47
C GLN A 244 -7.67 -5.04 9.03
N GLY A 245 -8.67 -5.52 9.76
CA GLY A 245 -10.06 -5.11 9.60
C GLY A 245 -10.34 -3.78 10.31
N ASN A 246 -10.72 -2.76 9.53
CA ASN A 246 -11.05 -1.45 10.08
C ASN A 246 -12.58 -1.31 10.26
N PRO A 247 -13.10 -1.23 11.52
CA PRO A 247 -14.53 -1.10 11.76
C PRO A 247 -15.18 0.12 11.10
N LYS A 248 -14.44 1.23 10.91
CA LYS A 248 -14.96 2.43 10.23
C LYS A 248 -15.29 2.19 8.76
N ILE A 249 -14.54 1.32 8.09
CA ILE A 249 -14.86 0.91 6.72
C ILE A 249 -16.12 0.07 6.72
N LEU A 250 -16.26 -0.85 7.69
CA LEU A 250 -17.48 -1.64 7.85
C LEU A 250 -18.70 -0.73 8.06
N GLU A 251 -18.68 0.15 9.07
CA GLU A 251 -19.77 1.09 9.36
C GLU A 251 -20.18 1.91 8.14
N ARG A 252 -19.19 2.38 7.37
CA ARG A 252 -19.43 3.14 6.14
C ARG A 252 -20.11 2.30 5.06
N LEU A 253 -19.62 1.08 4.82
CA LEU A 253 -20.20 0.17 3.82
C LEU A 253 -21.61 -0.25 4.24
N GLU A 254 -21.83 -0.63 5.50
CA GLU A 254 -23.14 -0.98 6.03
C GLU A 254 -24.17 0.15 5.84
N LYS A 255 -23.76 1.40 6.15
CA LYS A 255 -24.63 2.56 5.90
C LYS A 255 -25.01 2.65 4.43
N LYS A 256 -24.04 2.57 3.52
CA LYS A 256 -24.28 2.69 2.07
C LYS A 256 -25.15 1.55 1.54
N MET A 257 -24.93 0.32 2.03
CA MET A 257 -25.72 -0.86 1.65
C MET A 257 -27.15 -0.74 2.14
N ARG A 258 -27.37 -0.31 3.39
CA ARG A 258 -28.73 -0.04 3.93
C ARG A 258 -29.44 1.06 3.15
N ASP A 259 -28.77 2.17 2.85
CA ASP A 259 -29.34 3.30 2.10
C ASP A 259 -29.80 2.88 0.69
N LYS A 260 -29.18 1.84 0.12
CA LYS A 260 -29.52 1.27 -1.19
C LYS A 260 -30.41 0.01 -1.12
N GLY A 261 -30.74 -0.47 0.06
CA GLY A 261 -31.61 -1.65 0.26
C GLY A 261 -30.96 -2.98 -0.07
N PHE A 262 -29.63 -3.09 0.03
CA PHE A 262 -28.92 -4.36 -0.13
C PHE A 262 -29.00 -5.22 1.13
N GLU A 263 -29.30 -6.51 0.96
CA GLU A 263 -29.23 -7.53 2.01
C GLU A 263 -27.76 -7.93 2.23
N TYR A 264 -27.31 -7.97 3.49
CA TYR A 264 -25.94 -8.37 3.80
C TYR A 264 -25.82 -9.06 5.17
N THR A 265 -24.80 -9.91 5.27
CA THR A 265 -24.40 -10.57 6.53
C THR A 265 -22.93 -10.22 6.85
N VAL A 266 -22.67 -9.75 8.07
CA VAL A 266 -21.30 -9.48 8.53
C VAL A 266 -20.73 -10.73 9.17
N VAL A 267 -19.51 -11.10 8.74
CA VAL A 267 -18.79 -12.27 9.25
C VAL A 267 -17.41 -11.84 9.75
N LEU A 268 -17.06 -12.21 10.97
CA LEU A 268 -15.75 -11.99 11.56
C LEU A 268 -14.84 -13.18 11.26
N MET A 269 -13.70 -12.94 10.60
CA MET A 269 -12.75 -14.01 10.26
C MET A 269 -11.33 -13.59 10.56
N SER A 270 -10.55 -14.43 11.23
CA SER A 270 -9.09 -14.23 11.39
C SER A 270 -8.35 -14.63 10.12
N GLU A 271 -8.84 -15.64 9.41
CA GLU A 271 -8.26 -16.13 8.17
C GLU A 271 -9.33 -16.24 7.09
N LEU A 272 -9.14 -15.53 6.00
CA LEU A 272 -9.98 -15.57 4.81
C LEU A 272 -9.38 -16.58 3.82
N SER A 273 -10.07 -17.69 3.58
CA SER A 273 -9.64 -18.72 2.63
C SER A 273 -10.80 -19.20 1.76
N PRO A 274 -10.53 -19.73 0.55
CA PRO A 274 -11.56 -20.28 -0.32
C PRO A 274 -12.44 -21.33 0.38
N THR A 275 -11.83 -22.22 1.16
CA THR A 275 -12.53 -23.27 1.89
C THR A 275 -13.51 -22.72 2.94
N ARG A 276 -13.13 -21.65 3.66
CA ARG A 276 -14.03 -21.04 4.66
C ARG A 276 -15.17 -20.27 4.01
N ILE A 277 -14.88 -19.58 2.91
CA ILE A 277 -15.89 -18.84 2.15
C ILE A 277 -16.89 -19.80 1.51
N SER A 278 -16.46 -20.95 1.01
CA SER A 278 -17.36 -21.93 0.39
C SER A 278 -18.41 -22.52 1.34
N LEU A 279 -18.20 -22.43 2.65
CA LEU A 279 -19.22 -22.86 3.63
C LEU A 279 -20.51 -22.01 3.57
N PHE A 280 -20.50 -20.86 2.93
CA PHE A 280 -21.63 -19.94 2.77
C PHE A 280 -22.19 -19.92 1.35
N GLU A 281 -21.79 -20.85 0.47
CA GLU A 281 -22.02 -20.81 -0.98
C GLU A 281 -23.49 -20.57 -1.37
N ASP A 282 -24.42 -21.22 -0.68
CA ASP A 282 -25.85 -21.15 -0.99
C ASP A 282 -26.51 -19.87 -0.43
N SER A 283 -25.85 -19.16 0.47
CA SER A 283 -26.42 -18.03 1.19
C SER A 283 -25.86 -16.68 0.76
N VAL A 284 -24.71 -16.66 0.06
CA VAL A 284 -23.99 -15.43 -0.30
C VAL A 284 -23.60 -15.45 -1.78
N ASP A 285 -23.97 -14.41 -2.50
CA ASP A 285 -23.68 -14.28 -3.93
C ASP A 285 -22.34 -13.60 -4.20
N ALA A 286 -21.96 -12.63 -3.35
CA ALA A 286 -20.70 -11.90 -3.47
C ALA A 286 -20.17 -11.46 -2.09
N TRP A 287 -18.87 -11.32 -1.97
CA TRP A 287 -18.19 -10.97 -0.73
C TRP A 287 -17.46 -9.64 -0.84
N ILE A 288 -17.51 -8.87 0.24
CA ILE A 288 -16.64 -7.72 0.47
C ILE A 288 -15.71 -8.09 1.62
N GLN A 289 -14.40 -8.01 1.42
CA GLN A 289 -13.44 -8.28 2.48
C GLN A 289 -12.79 -6.99 2.97
N ILE A 290 -12.89 -6.73 4.27
CA ILE A 290 -12.21 -5.64 4.97
C ILE A 290 -11.05 -6.27 5.73
N ALA A 291 -10.00 -6.63 4.98
CA ALA A 291 -8.79 -7.27 5.45
C ALA A 291 -7.62 -6.86 4.54
N CYS A 292 -6.70 -7.76 4.21
CA CYS A 292 -5.62 -7.46 3.26
C CYS A 292 -6.16 -7.39 1.81
N PRO A 293 -6.06 -6.25 1.11
CA PRO A 293 -6.58 -6.13 -0.25
C PRO A 293 -5.92 -7.10 -1.24
N ARG A 294 -4.69 -7.53 -0.96
CA ARG A 294 -3.96 -8.49 -1.80
C ARG A 294 -4.62 -9.87 -1.82
N LEU A 295 -5.45 -10.21 -0.82
CA LEU A 295 -6.27 -11.44 -0.87
C LEU A 295 -7.20 -11.45 -2.08
N SER A 296 -7.85 -10.32 -2.39
CA SER A 296 -8.69 -10.21 -3.58
C SER A 296 -7.87 -10.05 -4.86
N ILE A 297 -6.82 -9.25 -4.83
CA ILE A 297 -6.00 -8.94 -6.01
C ILE A 297 -5.26 -10.20 -6.50
N ASP A 298 -4.60 -10.93 -5.59
CA ASP A 298 -3.71 -12.04 -5.94
C ASP A 298 -4.45 -13.39 -6.00
N TRP A 299 -5.46 -13.57 -5.16
CA TRP A 299 -6.14 -14.85 -4.97
C TRP A 299 -7.63 -14.82 -5.30
N GLY A 300 -8.13 -13.71 -5.88
CA GLY A 300 -9.56 -13.54 -6.15
C GLY A 300 -10.16 -14.63 -7.04
N GLU A 301 -9.37 -15.21 -7.96
CA GLU A 301 -9.79 -16.30 -8.85
C GLU A 301 -9.87 -17.66 -8.15
N ALA A 302 -9.24 -17.83 -6.99
CA ALA A 302 -9.34 -19.06 -6.20
C ALA A 302 -10.69 -19.20 -5.49
N PHE A 303 -11.48 -18.13 -5.41
CA PHE A 303 -12.79 -18.12 -4.79
C PHE A 303 -13.89 -18.39 -5.82
N VAL A 304 -14.83 -19.25 -5.51
CA VAL A 304 -15.99 -19.57 -6.37
C VAL A 304 -16.90 -18.35 -6.58
N LYS A 305 -17.13 -17.59 -5.50
CA LYS A 305 -17.88 -16.33 -5.53
C LYS A 305 -16.92 -15.14 -5.55
N PRO A 306 -17.28 -14.00 -6.17
CA PRO A 306 -16.41 -12.83 -6.19
C PRO A 306 -16.13 -12.32 -4.76
N VAL A 307 -14.84 -12.09 -4.46
CA VAL A 307 -14.37 -11.49 -3.22
C VAL A 307 -13.73 -10.15 -3.55
N LEU A 308 -14.38 -9.07 -3.15
CA LEU A 308 -14.04 -7.70 -3.50
C LEU A 308 -13.28 -6.99 -2.39
N THR A 309 -12.36 -6.11 -2.76
CA THR A 309 -11.81 -5.09 -1.85
C THR A 309 -12.86 -4.01 -1.56
N PRO A 310 -12.70 -3.17 -0.52
CA PRO A 310 -13.60 -2.04 -0.27
C PRO A 310 -13.72 -1.08 -1.47
N PHE A 311 -12.64 -0.83 -2.20
CA PHE A 311 -12.66 -0.03 -3.42
C PHE A 311 -13.53 -0.66 -4.51
N GLU A 312 -13.32 -1.93 -4.78
CA GLU A 312 -14.08 -2.67 -5.79
C GLU A 312 -15.57 -2.79 -5.43
N ALA A 313 -15.85 -2.95 -4.12
CA ALA A 313 -17.21 -2.97 -3.62
C ALA A 313 -17.95 -1.65 -3.89
N GLU A 314 -17.27 -0.49 -3.77
CA GLU A 314 -17.91 0.78 -4.10
C GLU A 314 -18.28 0.88 -5.58
N ILE A 315 -17.49 0.29 -6.46
CA ILE A 315 -17.84 0.21 -7.89
C ILE A 315 -19.03 -0.74 -8.09
N ALA A 316 -18.98 -1.96 -7.54
CA ALA A 316 -20.04 -2.94 -7.69
C ALA A 316 -21.39 -2.46 -7.14
N LEU A 317 -21.38 -1.70 -6.03
CA LEU A 317 -22.55 -1.06 -5.43
C LEU A 317 -22.99 0.20 -6.18
N GLY A 318 -22.33 0.61 -7.28
CA GLY A 318 -22.65 1.80 -8.07
C GLY A 318 -22.47 3.11 -7.30
N LEU A 319 -21.48 3.18 -6.40
CA LEU A 319 -21.16 4.39 -5.62
C LEU A 319 -20.12 5.25 -6.30
N ILE A 320 -19.19 4.63 -7.02
CA ILE A 320 -18.15 5.28 -7.83
C ILE A 320 -18.08 4.61 -9.21
N PRO A 321 -17.66 5.31 -10.27
CA PRO A 321 -17.50 4.72 -11.59
C PRO A 321 -16.30 3.76 -11.63
N GLY A 322 -16.39 2.72 -12.46
CA GLY A 322 -15.29 1.81 -12.74
C GLY A 322 -14.13 2.53 -13.46
N TRP A 323 -12.89 2.05 -13.23
CA TRP A 323 -11.72 2.66 -13.92
C TRP A 323 -11.80 2.54 -15.44
N TRP A 324 -12.56 1.57 -15.97
CA TRP A 324 -12.80 1.37 -17.40
C TRP A 324 -13.82 2.35 -18.01
N GLU A 325 -14.65 3.00 -17.19
CA GLU A 325 -15.66 3.97 -17.65
C GLU A 325 -15.06 5.36 -17.87
N LYS A 326 -14.05 5.74 -17.10
CA LYS A 326 -13.37 7.03 -17.21
C LYS A 326 -12.77 7.30 -18.59
N THR A 327 -12.40 6.25 -19.31
CA THR A 327 -11.84 6.35 -20.69
C THR A 327 -12.92 6.65 -21.73
N GLN A 328 -14.16 6.26 -21.50
CA GLN A 328 -15.27 6.53 -22.42
C GLN A 328 -15.69 8.00 -22.38
N VAL A 329 -15.71 8.63 -21.22
CA VAL A 329 -16.06 10.05 -21.08
C VAL A 329 -15.05 10.95 -21.79
N GLN A 330 -13.76 10.60 -21.78
CA GLN A 330 -12.75 11.35 -22.55
C GLN A 330 -12.87 11.14 -24.07
N LYS A 331 -13.34 10.00 -24.55
CA LYS A 331 -13.59 9.77 -25.98
C LYS A 331 -14.89 10.43 -26.48
N GLN A 332 -15.96 10.41 -25.68
CA GLN A 332 -17.22 11.06 -26.03
C GLN A 332 -17.09 12.59 -26.11
N SER A 333 -16.29 13.23 -25.25
CA SER A 333 -16.05 14.66 -25.32
C SER A 333 -15.29 15.12 -26.58
N CYS A 334 -14.66 14.21 -27.31
CA CYS A 334 -14.01 14.48 -28.60
C CYS A 334 -14.93 14.26 -29.81
N GLU A 335 -15.98 13.47 -29.66
CA GLU A 335 -16.93 13.18 -30.76
C GLU A 335 -18.06 14.21 -30.88
N ASP A 336 -18.43 14.88 -29.77
CA ASP A 336 -19.51 15.89 -29.76
C ASP A 336 -19.08 17.30 -30.23
N PHE A 337 -17.77 17.50 -30.52
CA PHE A 337 -17.29 18.77 -31.09
C PHE A 337 -17.19 18.71 -32.61
N THR A 338 -18.33 18.71 -33.29
CA THR A 338 -18.42 18.92 -34.74
C THR A 338 -18.09 20.40 -35.08
N GLY A 339 -16.80 20.76 -35.04
CA GLY A 339 -16.36 22.13 -35.35
C GLY A 339 -14.86 22.38 -35.24
N CYS A 340 -14.07 21.47 -34.78
CA CYS A 340 -12.62 21.67 -34.73
C CYS A 340 -11.94 21.15 -36.01
N ASN A 341 -11.21 22.03 -36.70
CA ASN A 341 -10.33 21.69 -37.80
C ASN A 341 -9.25 20.71 -37.30
N LYS A 342 -9.06 19.61 -38.06
CA LYS A 342 -8.17 18.49 -37.75
C LYS A 342 -6.69 18.81 -37.51
N SER A 343 -6.27 20.08 -37.61
CA SER A 343 -4.86 20.49 -37.47
C SER A 343 -4.43 20.88 -36.05
N ASP A 344 -5.38 21.22 -35.13
CA ASP A 344 -5.00 21.81 -33.84
C ASP A 344 -5.21 20.90 -32.61
N CYS A 345 -5.88 19.76 -32.76
CA CYS A 345 -6.18 18.83 -31.64
C CYS A 345 -5.13 17.73 -31.42
N CYS A 346 -4.12 17.59 -32.26
CA CYS A 346 -3.17 16.45 -32.21
C CYS A 346 -1.77 16.78 -31.69
N SER A 347 -1.54 17.91 -31.05
CA SER A 347 -0.17 18.29 -30.63
C SER A 347 0.27 17.75 -29.26
N ASN A 348 -0.56 17.01 -28.52
CA ASN A 348 -0.14 16.47 -27.22
C ASN A 348 -0.74 15.11 -26.85
N SER A 349 -0.77 14.14 -27.74
CA SER A 349 -0.94 12.72 -27.39
C SER A 349 -0.57 11.84 -28.57
N SER A 350 0.42 10.98 -28.40
CA SER A 350 0.86 10.01 -29.39
C SER A 350 -0.29 9.07 -29.79
N CYS A 351 -0.91 9.33 -30.95
CA CYS A 351 -1.72 8.33 -31.65
C CYS A 351 -0.75 7.37 -32.35
N GLY A 352 -0.24 6.38 -31.63
CA GLY A 352 0.47 5.24 -32.18
C GLY A 352 -0.47 4.08 -32.35
N ASP A 353 -0.56 3.54 -33.57
CA ASP A 353 -1.26 2.30 -33.91
C ASP A 353 -0.70 1.12 -33.09
N ALA A 354 -1.26 0.87 -31.92
CA ALA A 354 -1.01 -0.34 -31.15
C ALA A 354 -2.16 -1.33 -31.37
N LYS A 355 -1.89 -2.34 -32.19
CA LYS A 355 -2.73 -3.52 -32.32
C LYS A 355 -2.86 -4.20 -30.95
N GLY A 356 -4.05 -4.22 -30.40
CA GLY A 356 -4.56 -5.34 -29.61
C GLY A 356 -4.24 -5.42 -28.13
N THR A 357 -3.98 -4.32 -27.40
CA THR A 357 -4.04 -4.32 -25.93
C THR A 357 -5.22 -3.46 -25.49
N GLN A 358 -6.22 -4.07 -24.85
CA GLN A 358 -7.29 -3.35 -24.17
C GLN A 358 -6.65 -2.60 -22.97
N ASP A 359 -6.28 -1.35 -23.18
CA ASP A 359 -5.88 -0.47 -22.07
C ASP A 359 -7.14 -0.13 -21.27
N PHE A 360 -7.25 -0.68 -20.08
CA PHE A 360 -8.31 -0.37 -19.14
C PHE A 360 -8.01 0.98 -18.46
N GLY A 361 -7.94 2.01 -19.19
CA GLY A 361 -7.82 3.45 -19.06
C GLY A 361 -7.88 4.17 -17.69
N GLY A 362 -7.66 3.51 -16.58
CA GLY A 362 -7.58 4.09 -15.24
C GLY A 362 -6.60 3.33 -14.35
N ASP A 363 -6.06 4.01 -13.34
CA ASP A 363 -5.14 3.37 -12.40
C ASP A 363 -5.93 2.62 -11.32
N TYR A 364 -5.47 1.40 -10.98
CA TYR A 364 -5.97 0.66 -9.83
C TYR A 364 -5.31 1.23 -8.56
N PRO A 365 -6.07 1.55 -7.48
CA PRO A 365 -5.50 2.20 -6.32
C PRO A 365 -4.68 1.23 -5.47
N MET A 366 -3.52 1.72 -5.01
CA MET A 366 -2.69 1.06 -4.00
C MET A 366 -2.41 2.05 -2.86
N ASP A 367 -3.48 2.55 -2.25
CA ASP A 367 -3.48 3.63 -1.25
C ASP A 367 -4.20 3.23 0.04
N TYR A 368 -4.32 1.92 0.31
CA TYR A 368 -5.20 1.38 1.36
C TYR A 368 -4.88 1.85 2.79
N TYR A 369 -3.67 2.37 3.03
CA TYR A 369 -3.30 3.01 4.31
C TYR A 369 -2.71 4.41 4.12
N ALA A 370 -2.75 4.96 2.91
CA ALA A 370 -2.26 6.32 2.65
C ALA A 370 -3.14 7.37 3.33
N GLN A 371 -2.54 8.42 3.90
CA GLN A 371 -3.28 9.52 4.55
C GLN A 371 -4.18 10.29 3.59
N ASP A 372 -3.79 10.35 2.32
CA ASP A 372 -4.46 11.03 1.22
C ASP A 372 -5.23 10.06 0.31
N GLY A 373 -5.35 8.80 0.73
CA GLY A 373 -6.07 7.76 0.00
C GLY A 373 -7.57 8.03 -0.14
N GLY A 374 -8.23 7.19 -0.97
CA GLY A 374 -9.68 7.24 -1.18
C GLY A 374 -10.48 6.89 0.07
N ASP A 375 -11.79 7.03 -0.05
CA ASP A 375 -12.71 6.75 1.05
C ASP A 375 -12.75 5.27 1.47
N TRP A 376 -12.30 4.36 0.60
CA TRP A 376 -12.16 2.92 0.84
C TRP A 376 -10.98 2.53 1.71
N ASN A 377 -10.12 3.50 2.04
CA ASN A 377 -8.85 3.24 2.68
C ASN A 377 -8.99 3.07 4.20
N SER A 378 -8.12 2.23 4.76
CA SER A 378 -8.10 1.88 6.18
C SER A 378 -7.22 2.79 7.04
N SER A 379 -6.83 3.98 6.54
CA SER A 379 -5.98 4.90 7.29
C SER A 379 -6.61 5.31 8.62
N TYR A 380 -5.86 5.18 9.70
CA TYR A 380 -6.25 5.65 11.04
C TYR A 380 -6.00 7.15 11.23
N VAL A 381 -5.24 7.77 10.34
CA VAL A 381 -4.92 9.20 10.41
C VAL A 381 -6.02 9.98 9.71
N LYS A 382 -6.80 10.75 10.46
CA LYS A 382 -7.80 11.65 9.86
C LYS A 382 -7.11 12.72 9.02
N LYS A 383 -7.59 12.94 7.79
CA LYS A 383 -7.26 14.15 7.03
C LYS A 383 -7.61 15.35 7.92
N SER A 384 -6.62 16.15 8.31
CA SER A 384 -6.93 17.42 8.97
C SER A 384 -7.65 18.26 7.93
N SER A 385 -8.87 18.69 8.25
CA SER A 385 -9.64 19.67 7.45
C SER A 385 -9.02 21.07 7.60
N ARG A 386 -7.74 21.22 7.22
CA ARG A 386 -7.15 22.55 7.06
C ARG A 386 -7.70 23.11 5.76
N PRO A 387 -8.44 24.25 5.80
CA PRO A 387 -8.81 24.93 4.59
C PRO A 387 -7.54 25.25 3.80
N ALA A 388 -7.55 24.97 2.50
CA ALA A 388 -6.45 25.31 1.62
C ALA A 388 -6.14 26.79 1.80
N ARG A 389 -4.94 27.12 2.28
CA ARG A 389 -4.48 28.49 2.43
C ARG A 389 -4.37 29.05 1.02
N LYS A 390 -5.31 29.90 0.60
CA LYS A 390 -5.18 30.67 -0.64
C LYS A 390 -3.94 31.54 -0.46
N ILE A 391 -2.86 31.19 -1.13
CA ILE A 391 -1.71 32.07 -1.27
C ILE A 391 -2.14 33.17 -2.23
N SER A 392 -2.49 34.33 -1.69
CA SER A 392 -2.65 35.55 -2.48
C SER A 392 -1.23 36.00 -2.86
N VAL A 393 -0.86 35.80 -4.11
CA VAL A 393 0.34 36.42 -4.70
C VAL A 393 0.02 37.90 -4.87
N THR A 394 0.45 38.72 -3.93
CA THR A 394 0.52 40.16 -4.10
C THR A 394 1.72 40.46 -4.99
N SER A 395 1.47 40.82 -6.24
CA SER A 395 2.48 41.37 -7.14
C SER A 395 2.97 42.71 -6.57
N VAL A 396 4.21 42.73 -6.11
CA VAL A 396 4.90 44.00 -5.80
C VAL A 396 5.35 44.60 -7.13
N ALA A 397 4.62 45.66 -7.54
CA ALA A 397 5.01 46.52 -8.65
C ALA A 397 6.26 47.33 -8.22
N ASN A 398 7.39 47.07 -8.84
CA ASN A 398 8.59 47.90 -8.73
C ASN A 398 8.28 49.27 -9.42
N SER A 399 8.10 50.29 -8.61
CA SER A 399 8.18 51.67 -9.08
C SER A 399 9.65 52.06 -9.08
N VAL A 400 10.21 52.18 -10.27
CA VAL A 400 11.48 52.89 -10.52
C VAL A 400 11.19 54.39 -10.34
N VAL A 401 11.81 55.00 -9.36
CA VAL A 401 11.91 56.51 -9.30
C VAL A 401 13.33 56.85 -9.63
N SER A 402 13.48 57.51 -10.77
CA SER A 402 14.67 58.27 -11.20
C SER A 402 14.79 59.55 -10.36
N GLN A 403 15.92 59.74 -9.71
CA GLN A 403 16.67 61.00 -9.60
C GLN A 403 18.12 60.71 -9.19
#